data_d802786cef7952c044d292b8e2bd680e
#
_entry.id   d802786cef7952c044d292b8e2bd680e
#
_cell.length_a   1.000
_cell.length_b   1.000
_cell.length_c   1.000
_cell.angle_alpha   90.00
_cell.angle_beta   90.00
_cell.angle_gamma   90.00
#
_symmetry.space_group_name_H-M   'P 1'
#
loop_
_entity.id
_entity.type
_entity.pdbx_description
1 polymer ?
#
loop_
_entity_poly.entity_id
_entity_poly.type
_entity_poly.pdbx_seq_one_letter_code
_entity_poly.pdbx_strand_id
1 'polypeptide(L)'
;MTEELQYVYVTTTGWKSGNPHTIEIWFVAYDGRYYIVSEHRERSHWVQNIRRNPAIAFRVGDRHFQGRGRVVDPTAEPELAAAVCALMDAKYDWSDGLIVELHPESEIAGGG
;
A
#
# COMPACT_ATOMS: atom_id res chain seq x y z
N MET A 1 13.75 -3.13 22.14
CA MET A 1 14.15 -2.93 20.74
C MET A 1 12.96 -3.22 19.84
N THR A 2 12.61 -2.28 19.00
CA THR A 2 11.44 -2.43 18.13
C THR A 2 11.84 -3.17 16.86
N GLU A 3 11.19 -4.28 16.59
CA GLU A 3 11.40 -5.00 15.34
C GLU A 3 10.73 -4.24 14.20
N GLU A 4 11.47 -4.02 13.12
CA GLU A 4 10.94 -3.32 11.96
C GLU A 4 9.98 -4.23 11.20
N LEU A 5 8.77 -3.74 10.96
CA LEU A 5 7.77 -4.48 10.19
C LEU A 5 8.13 -4.43 8.71
N GLN A 6 8.04 -5.57 8.03
CA GLN A 6 8.38 -5.68 6.62
C GLN A 6 7.16 -5.71 5.71
N TYR A 7 6.02 -6.21 6.21
CA TYR A 7 4.86 -6.50 5.38
C TYR A 7 3.62 -5.78 5.86
N VAL A 8 2.83 -5.33 4.90
CA VAL A 8 1.45 -4.91 5.12
C VAL A 8 0.54 -5.92 4.43
N TYR A 9 -0.63 -6.15 5.01
CA TYR A 9 -1.66 -7.00 4.43
C TYR A 9 -2.75 -6.08 3.89
N VAL A 10 -2.95 -6.07 2.59
CA VAL A 10 -3.89 -5.17 1.92
C VAL A 10 -5.03 -5.98 1.33
N THR A 11 -6.25 -5.60 1.67
CA THR A 11 -7.46 -6.22 1.12
C THR A 11 -8.11 -5.25 0.14
N THR A 12 -8.20 -5.68 -1.10
CA THR A 12 -8.88 -4.94 -2.16
C THR A 12 -10.13 -5.69 -2.58
N THR A 13 -11.07 -5.00 -3.24
CA THR A 13 -12.27 -5.62 -3.77
C THR A 13 -12.07 -5.93 -5.25
N GLY A 14 -12.27 -7.19 -5.63
CA GLY A 14 -12.13 -7.62 -7.02
C GLY A 14 -13.09 -6.87 -7.92
N TRP A 15 -12.57 -6.20 -8.95
CA TRP A 15 -13.40 -5.34 -9.79
C TRP A 15 -14.38 -6.12 -10.68
N LYS A 16 -14.09 -7.39 -10.94
CA LYS A 16 -14.99 -8.26 -11.71
C LYS A 16 -15.93 -9.07 -10.82
N SER A 17 -15.42 -9.60 -9.73
CA SER A 17 -16.16 -10.53 -8.87
C SER A 17 -16.84 -9.89 -7.69
N GLY A 18 -16.33 -8.71 -7.24
CA GLY A 18 -16.76 -8.08 -6.00
C GLY A 18 -16.24 -8.78 -4.74
N ASN A 19 -15.43 -9.81 -4.89
CA ASN A 19 -14.89 -10.56 -3.75
C ASN A 19 -13.63 -9.88 -3.17
N PRO A 20 -13.41 -9.97 -1.85
CA PRO A 20 -12.20 -9.43 -1.25
C PRO A 20 -10.98 -10.28 -1.60
N HIS A 21 -9.85 -9.61 -1.85
CA HIS A 21 -8.57 -10.26 -2.10
C HIS A 21 -7.53 -9.63 -1.20
N THR A 22 -6.83 -10.43 -0.42
CA THR A 22 -5.79 -9.96 0.49
C THR A 22 -4.41 -10.37 -0.02
N ILE A 23 -3.50 -9.41 -0.03
CA ILE A 23 -2.10 -9.65 -0.40
C ILE A 23 -1.18 -9.27 0.75
N GLU A 24 -0.02 -9.91 0.80
CA GLU A 24 1.08 -9.57 1.69
C GLU A 24 2.17 -8.92 0.84
N ILE A 25 2.59 -7.72 1.20
CA ILE A 25 3.54 -6.97 0.37
C ILE A 25 4.42 -6.07 1.24
N TRP A 26 5.64 -5.80 0.77
CA TRP A 26 6.57 -4.87 1.41
C TRP A 26 5.99 -3.45 1.42
N PHE A 27 6.30 -2.71 2.47
CA PHE A 27 5.82 -1.34 2.61
C PHE A 27 6.85 -0.44 3.30
N VAL A 28 6.64 0.86 3.14
CA VAL A 28 7.29 1.88 3.96
C VAL A 28 6.23 2.85 4.47
N ALA A 29 6.48 3.46 5.62
CA ALA A 29 5.64 4.49 6.18
C ALA A 29 6.27 5.86 5.91
N TYR A 30 5.44 6.82 5.51
CA TYR A 30 5.91 8.17 5.25
C TYR A 30 4.75 9.16 5.42
N ASP A 31 4.98 10.19 6.23
CA ASP A 31 4.04 11.30 6.41
C ASP A 31 2.62 10.84 6.80
N GLY A 32 2.54 9.88 7.72
CA GLY A 32 1.26 9.37 8.23
C GLY A 32 0.53 8.43 7.29
N ARG A 33 1.16 8.02 6.21
CA ARG A 33 0.60 7.09 5.22
C ARG A 33 1.56 5.95 4.96
N TYR A 34 1.06 4.95 4.27
CA TYR A 34 1.85 3.77 3.94
C TYR A 34 1.96 3.66 2.43
N TYR A 35 3.11 3.17 1.95
CA TYR A 35 3.37 3.08 0.52
C TYR A 35 3.86 1.69 0.19
N ILE A 36 3.35 1.15 -0.90
CA ILE A 36 3.74 -0.15 -1.43
C ILE A 36 4.14 0.04 -2.89
N VAL A 37 4.91 -0.91 -3.43
CA VAL A 37 5.40 -0.82 -4.81
C VAL A 37 5.01 -2.10 -5.53
N SER A 38 4.31 -1.95 -6.65
CA SER A 38 3.92 -3.08 -7.50
C SER A 38 5.02 -3.37 -8.50
N GLU A 39 5.67 -4.52 -8.37
CA GLU A 39 6.69 -4.99 -9.30
C GLU A 39 6.13 -5.15 -10.70
N HIS A 40 4.92 -5.66 -10.81
CA HIS A 40 4.25 -5.88 -12.09
C HIS A 40 3.42 -4.67 -12.57
N ARG A 41 3.55 -3.54 -11.86
CA ARG A 41 2.90 -2.27 -12.20
C ARG A 41 1.39 -2.44 -12.37
N GLU A 42 0.82 -1.94 -13.44
CA GLU A 42 -0.63 -2.01 -13.69
C GLU A 42 -1.13 -3.43 -13.98
N ARG A 43 -0.24 -4.39 -14.22
CA ARG A 43 -0.62 -5.79 -14.45
C ARG A 43 -1.11 -6.49 -13.20
N SER A 44 -0.72 -6.01 -12.02
CA SER A 44 -1.17 -6.61 -10.77
C SER A 44 -2.67 -6.45 -10.61
N HIS A 45 -3.36 -7.54 -10.28
CA HIS A 45 -4.81 -7.51 -10.10
C HIS A 45 -5.23 -6.56 -8.98
N TRP A 46 -4.44 -6.51 -7.89
CA TRP A 46 -4.75 -5.61 -6.78
C TRP A 46 -4.62 -4.13 -7.18
N VAL A 47 -3.72 -3.78 -8.09
CA VAL A 47 -3.63 -2.42 -8.62
C VAL A 47 -4.88 -2.09 -9.42
N GLN A 48 -5.32 -3.01 -10.28
CA GLN A 48 -6.55 -2.83 -11.06
C GLN A 48 -7.77 -2.71 -10.15
N ASN A 49 -7.83 -3.51 -9.09
CA ASN A 49 -8.90 -3.44 -8.11
C ASN A 49 -8.95 -2.05 -7.44
N ILE A 50 -7.80 -1.51 -7.05
CA ILE A 50 -7.72 -0.19 -6.42
C ILE A 50 -8.16 0.91 -7.38
N ARG A 51 -7.76 0.82 -8.64
CA ARG A 51 -8.17 1.80 -9.64
C ARG A 51 -9.68 1.82 -9.86
N ARG A 52 -10.32 0.65 -9.79
CA ARG A 52 -11.77 0.52 -9.98
C ARG A 52 -12.54 0.83 -8.71
N ASN A 53 -12.00 0.44 -7.56
CA ASN A 53 -12.59 0.67 -6.25
C ASN A 53 -11.47 1.01 -5.27
N PRO A 54 -11.24 2.29 -4.98
CA PRO A 54 -10.15 2.71 -4.10
C PRO A 54 -10.36 2.39 -2.63
N ALA A 55 -11.55 2.00 -2.22
CA ALA A 55 -11.80 1.60 -0.83
C ALA A 55 -11.04 0.32 -0.53
N ILE A 56 -10.20 0.36 0.51
CA ILE A 56 -9.36 -0.76 0.91
C ILE A 56 -9.39 -0.92 2.42
N ALA A 57 -8.98 -2.11 2.87
CA ALA A 57 -8.63 -2.34 4.27
C ALA A 57 -7.18 -2.80 4.29
N PHE A 58 -6.45 -2.44 5.34
CA PHE A 58 -5.07 -2.92 5.46
C PHE A 58 -4.66 -3.06 6.92
N ARG A 59 -3.69 -3.96 7.14
CA ARG A 59 -3.18 -4.25 8.48
C ARG A 59 -1.66 -4.09 8.50
N VAL A 60 -1.19 -3.32 9.46
CA VAL A 60 0.23 -3.11 9.72
C VAL A 60 0.50 -3.56 11.15
N GLY A 61 1.18 -4.69 11.32
CA GLY A 61 1.34 -5.31 12.65
C GLY A 61 -0.03 -5.64 13.24
N ASP A 62 -0.32 -5.07 14.41
CA ASP A 62 -1.61 -5.28 15.09
C ASP A 62 -2.63 -4.20 14.77
N ARG A 63 -2.29 -3.25 13.92
CA ARG A 63 -3.17 -2.12 13.61
C ARG A 63 -3.94 -2.39 12.33
N HIS A 64 -5.25 -2.26 12.41
CA HIS A 64 -6.16 -2.47 11.28
C HIS A 64 -6.76 -1.14 10.86
N PHE A 65 -6.76 -0.88 9.56
CA PHE A 65 -7.26 0.37 9.00
C PHE A 65 -8.26 0.11 7.88
N GLN A 66 -9.21 1.04 7.77
CA GLN A 66 -9.96 1.24 6.53
C GLN A 66 -9.48 2.54 5.91
N GLY A 67 -9.37 2.57 4.61
CA GLY A 67 -8.86 3.74 3.93
C GLY A 67 -9.00 3.65 2.42
N ARG A 68 -8.12 4.36 1.74
CA ARG A 68 -8.12 4.43 0.28
C ARG A 68 -6.76 4.14 -0.28
N GLY A 69 -6.75 3.40 -1.40
CA GLY A 69 -5.56 3.18 -2.19
C GLY A 69 -5.52 4.15 -3.37
N ARG A 70 -4.34 4.61 -3.72
CA ARG A 70 -4.14 5.56 -4.81
C ARG A 70 -2.82 5.27 -5.51
N VAL A 71 -2.85 5.17 -6.84
CA VAL A 71 -1.64 5.04 -7.63
C VAL A 71 -0.96 6.42 -7.67
N VAL A 72 0.33 6.45 -7.34
CA VAL A 72 1.12 7.67 -7.35
C VAL A 72 1.79 7.83 -8.72
N ASP A 73 1.54 8.96 -9.37
CA ASP A 73 2.17 9.30 -10.63
C ASP A 73 3.48 10.05 -10.34
N PRO A 74 4.67 9.48 -10.64
CA PRO A 74 5.93 10.15 -10.35
C PRO A 74 6.15 11.43 -11.16
N THR A 75 5.45 11.59 -12.27
CA THR A 75 5.50 12.84 -13.05
C THR A 75 4.72 13.95 -12.36
N ALA A 76 3.56 13.61 -11.78
CA ALA A 76 2.74 14.59 -11.06
C ALA A 76 3.25 14.87 -9.65
N GLU A 77 3.85 13.87 -8.99
CA GLU A 77 4.31 13.95 -7.61
C GLU A 77 5.77 13.46 -7.50
N PRO A 78 6.72 14.15 -8.14
CA PRO A 78 8.11 13.67 -8.19
C PRO A 78 8.81 13.65 -6.84
N GLU A 79 8.48 14.59 -5.96
CA GLU A 79 9.10 14.63 -4.62
C GLU A 79 8.62 13.48 -3.75
N LEU A 80 7.33 13.19 -3.80
CA LEU A 80 6.76 12.05 -3.08
C LEU A 80 7.34 10.74 -3.60
N ALA A 81 7.38 10.58 -4.92
CA ALA A 81 7.92 9.38 -5.54
C ALA A 81 9.39 9.16 -5.15
N ALA A 82 10.19 10.23 -5.17
CA ALA A 82 11.60 10.14 -4.78
C ALA A 82 11.77 9.76 -3.31
N ALA A 83 10.95 10.34 -2.42
CA ALA A 83 11.01 10.02 -1.00
C ALA A 83 10.64 8.55 -0.74
N VAL A 84 9.59 8.05 -1.38
CA VAL A 84 9.17 6.66 -1.22
C VAL A 84 10.22 5.71 -1.76
N CYS A 85 10.78 5.99 -2.95
CA CYS A 85 11.84 5.17 -3.52
C CYS A 85 13.06 5.11 -2.61
N ALA A 86 13.47 6.24 -2.03
CA ALA A 86 14.60 6.29 -1.11
C ALA A 86 14.34 5.41 0.12
N LEU A 87 13.14 5.46 0.68
CA LEU A 87 12.76 4.64 1.83
C LEU A 87 12.71 3.15 1.47
N MET A 88 12.19 2.82 0.30
CA MET A 88 12.15 1.43 -0.17
C MET A 88 13.56 0.88 -0.39
N ASP A 89 14.44 1.67 -1.03
CA ASP A 89 15.82 1.26 -1.26
C ASP A 89 16.58 1.07 0.06
N ALA A 90 16.34 1.95 1.02
CA ALA A 90 16.99 1.83 2.33
C ALA A 90 16.53 0.60 3.11
N LYS A 91 15.27 0.23 2.98
CA LYS A 91 14.67 -0.87 3.75
C LYS A 91 14.84 -2.21 3.06
N TYR A 92 14.70 -2.26 1.73
CA TYR A 92 14.64 -3.52 0.97
C TYR A 92 15.66 -3.62 -0.15
N ASP A 93 16.44 -2.56 -0.39
CA ASP A 93 17.38 -2.49 -1.52
C ASP A 93 16.67 -2.69 -2.87
N TRP A 94 15.43 -2.17 -2.98
CA TRP A 94 14.61 -2.32 -4.18
C TRP A 94 13.47 -1.29 -4.18
N SER A 95 13.24 -0.67 -5.33
CA SER A 95 12.13 0.27 -5.48
C SER A 95 11.59 0.34 -6.92
N ASP A 96 11.89 -0.67 -7.73
CA ASP A 96 11.53 -0.65 -9.16
C ASP A 96 10.11 -1.14 -9.38
N GLY A 97 9.17 -0.22 -9.40
CA GLY A 97 7.78 -0.55 -9.65
C GLY A 97 6.86 0.66 -9.58
N LEU A 98 5.57 0.37 -9.60
CA LEU A 98 4.52 1.37 -9.47
C LEU A 98 4.20 1.62 -8.01
N ILE A 99 4.29 2.87 -7.58
CA ILE A 99 4.02 3.25 -6.20
C ILE A 99 2.52 3.37 -5.98
N VAL A 100 2.04 2.78 -4.88
CA VAL A 100 0.63 2.87 -4.45
C VAL A 100 0.59 3.38 -3.02
N GLU A 101 -0.17 4.43 -2.78
CA GLU A 101 -0.36 5.02 -1.46
C GLU A 101 -1.54 4.36 -0.77
N LEU A 102 -1.36 4.00 0.49
CA LEU A 102 -2.41 3.51 1.37
C LEU A 102 -2.70 4.62 2.39
N HIS A 103 -3.81 5.30 2.20
CA HIS A 103 -4.21 6.41 3.07
C HIS A 103 -5.18 5.90 4.15
N PRO A 104 -4.75 5.87 5.43
CA PRO A 104 -5.64 5.44 6.50
C PRO A 104 -6.69 6.51 6.77
N GLU A 105 -7.96 6.14 6.69
CA GLU A 105 -9.07 7.05 7.01
C GLU A 105 -9.62 6.78 8.41
N SER A 106 -9.64 5.51 8.81
CA SER A 106 -10.04 5.16 10.18
C SER A 106 -9.29 3.93 10.63
N GLU A 107 -8.98 3.89 11.92
CA GLU A 107 -8.36 2.72 12.53
C GLU A 107 -9.44 1.91 13.22
N ILE A 108 -9.53 0.61 12.85
CA ILE A 108 -10.47 -0.30 13.47
C ILE A 108 -9.87 -0.76 14.79
N ALA A 109 -10.62 -0.61 15.88
CA ALA A 109 -10.16 -1.08 17.19
C ALA A 109 -9.78 -2.54 17.08
N GLY A 110 -8.56 -2.84 17.47
CA GLY A 110 -8.04 -4.20 17.44
C GLY A 110 -8.98 -5.12 18.21
N GLY A 111 -9.28 -6.24 17.58
CA GLY A 111 -10.28 -7.19 18.01
C GLY A 111 -10.27 -7.54 19.48
N GLY A 112 -10.79 -6.65 20.18
CA GLY A 112 -11.18 -6.79 21.60
C GLY A 112 -10.19 -7.21 22.50
#